data_b7f12a23b5ad7563a7dc7564f7dd46bc
#
_entry.id   b7f12a23b5ad7563a7dc7564f7dd46bc
#
_cell.length_a   1.000
_cell.length_b   1.000
_cell.length_c   1.000
_cell.angle_alpha   90.00
_cell.angle_beta   90.00
_cell.angle_gamma   90.00
#
_symmetry.space_group_name_H-M   'P 1'
#
loop_
_entity.id
_entity.type
_entity.pdbx_description
1 polymer ?
#
loop_
_entity_poly.entity_id
_entity_poly.type
_entity_poly.pdbx_seq_one_letter_code
_entity_poly.pdbx_strand_id
1 'polypeptide(L)'
;MVFTDYPNNPNFEWTSQDHLEPLRSVIPKSIPPDPVVVRNALPFIYSQYSRMVKRMAFRDPPPSVMAGLMQRLSISATTFSLMTLGARIIQSIIDATDKTDWGTYEKPIDNLHWQTCYTPEEGSSLICTKGRLTAAIELTAYKIFISNSASGYSFLRRAVPLATRVAYNYPQIWTKRGKISTQELLSLDVVELCSFLWMDTMTSTLLGTTPLLCYDTAPRDKLRLRHAIEWVNGCPQEFISWFARLNAARSTTTRHGNNPLLTDWERVEKEIHEWEPLIDRTGSSRDNITRLAVIEGWRNALLIYLYVGICGVTSVDPRVQFSVKQIIRLSQVAKLEVTYERHLFGPAILAGACARLESQRKSILRIVSFQRCSRIWVLQISDFVSILQHLWRGAATGGEPIIWDDYIRSRRAVLPIYEQ
;
A
#
# COMPACT_ATOMS: atom_id res chain seq x y z
N MET A 1 1.16 -1.04 6.49
CA MET A 1 0.93 -0.85 7.92
C MET A 1 -0.14 0.21 8.07
N VAL A 2 -1.22 -0.10 8.76
CA VAL A 2 -2.39 0.78 8.88
C VAL A 2 -2.36 1.40 10.26
N PHE A 3 -2.36 2.71 10.33
CA PHE A 3 -2.43 3.46 11.58
C PHE A 3 -3.81 4.10 11.66
N THR A 4 -4.49 3.89 12.79
CA THR A 4 -5.80 4.47 13.03
C THR A 4 -5.64 5.77 13.82
N ASP A 5 -6.21 6.86 13.31
CA ASP A 5 -6.38 8.09 14.09
C ASP A 5 -7.54 7.89 15.08
N TYR A 6 -7.19 7.81 16.36
CA TYR A 6 -8.17 7.86 17.44
C TYR A 6 -8.18 9.27 18.04
N PRO A 7 -9.34 9.78 18.47
CA PRO A 7 -9.44 11.13 18.99
C PRO A 7 -8.49 11.35 20.17
N ASN A 8 -7.73 12.42 20.10
CA ASN A 8 -6.86 12.89 21.17
C ASN A 8 -7.67 13.10 22.45
N ASN A 9 -7.42 12.27 23.45
CA ASN A 9 -7.76 12.62 24.84
C ASN A 9 -6.47 13.10 25.53
N PRO A 10 -6.27 14.40 25.76
CA PRO A 10 -5.02 14.96 26.24
C PRO A 10 -4.69 14.64 27.70
N ASN A 11 -5.57 13.96 28.45
CA ASN A 11 -5.43 13.74 29.89
C ASN A 11 -5.14 12.28 30.28
N PHE A 12 -4.61 11.47 29.38
CA PHE A 12 -4.32 10.08 29.70
C PHE A 12 -2.85 9.92 30.11
N GLU A 13 -2.58 9.97 31.41
CA GLU A 13 -1.30 9.54 32.00
C GLU A 13 -1.27 8.00 32.10
N TRP A 14 -0.30 7.40 31.44
CA TRP A 14 -0.12 5.97 31.38
C TRP A 14 0.56 5.43 32.65
N THR A 15 -0.17 4.85 33.55
CA THR A 15 0.39 3.99 34.59
C THR A 15 0.47 2.55 34.09
N SER A 16 1.56 1.86 34.38
CA SER A 16 1.82 0.49 33.89
C SER A 16 0.80 -0.56 34.38
N GLN A 17 -0.05 -0.23 35.34
CA GLN A 17 -1.09 -1.11 35.87
C GLN A 17 -2.40 -1.05 35.08
N ASP A 18 -2.80 0.13 34.58
CA ASP A 18 -4.12 0.32 33.93
C ASP A 18 -4.23 -0.37 32.58
N HIS A 19 -3.10 -0.75 31.96
CA HIS A 19 -3.06 -1.40 30.65
C HIS A 19 -3.09 -2.92 30.70
N LEU A 20 -2.79 -3.50 31.87
CA LEU A 20 -2.78 -4.95 32.03
C LEU A 20 -4.19 -5.52 32.25
N GLU A 21 -5.11 -4.74 32.79
CA GLU A 21 -6.49 -5.15 33.05
C GLU A 21 -7.27 -5.45 31.74
N PRO A 22 -7.29 -4.55 30.73
CA PRO A 22 -7.90 -4.84 29.43
C PRO A 22 -7.28 -6.04 28.74
N LEU A 23 -5.96 -6.22 28.86
CA LEU A 23 -5.24 -7.33 28.22
C LEU A 23 -5.57 -8.68 28.88
N ARG A 24 -5.78 -8.71 30.19
CA ARG A 24 -6.19 -9.93 30.91
C ARG A 24 -7.58 -10.43 30.48
N SER A 25 -8.48 -9.52 30.11
CA SER A 25 -9.81 -9.86 29.60
C SER A 25 -9.79 -10.41 28.17
N VAL A 26 -8.73 -10.15 27.42
CA VAL A 26 -8.56 -10.48 26.00
C VAL A 26 -7.87 -11.84 25.79
N ILE A 27 -7.15 -12.34 26.80
CA ILE A 27 -6.48 -13.65 26.72
C ILE A 27 -7.51 -14.74 27.04
N PRO A 28 -7.61 -15.83 26.23
CA PRO A 28 -8.57 -16.88 26.49
C PRO A 28 -8.47 -17.42 27.92
N LYS A 29 -9.58 -17.43 28.64
CA LYS A 29 -9.65 -17.86 30.04
C LYS A 29 -9.30 -19.35 30.26
N SER A 30 -9.12 -20.14 29.22
CA SER A 30 -8.74 -21.55 29.26
C SER A 30 -7.27 -21.79 29.67
N ILE A 31 -6.41 -20.80 29.54
CA ILE A 31 -5.02 -20.82 30.03
C ILE A 31 -4.80 -19.46 30.68
N PRO A 32 -4.70 -19.37 32.01
CA PRO A 32 -4.39 -18.10 32.66
C PRO A 32 -3.05 -17.60 32.11
N PRO A 33 -3.02 -16.41 31.49
CA PRO A 33 -1.77 -15.91 30.94
C PRO A 33 -0.81 -15.67 32.09
N ASP A 34 0.42 -16.12 31.91
CA ASP A 34 1.50 -15.73 32.81
C ASP A 34 1.62 -14.18 32.80
N PRO A 35 1.35 -13.51 33.94
CA PRO A 35 1.45 -12.05 34.01
C PRO A 35 2.81 -11.50 33.58
N VAL A 36 3.87 -12.28 33.72
CA VAL A 36 5.23 -11.94 33.27
C VAL A 36 5.29 -11.92 31.74
N VAL A 37 4.67 -12.89 31.07
CA VAL A 37 4.62 -12.98 29.62
C VAL A 37 3.87 -11.78 29.03
N VAL A 38 2.72 -11.43 29.58
CA VAL A 38 1.92 -10.27 29.15
C VAL A 38 2.70 -8.98 29.40
N ARG A 39 3.28 -8.83 30.60
CA ARG A 39 4.07 -7.62 30.94
C ARG A 39 5.25 -7.41 29.98
N ASN A 40 5.91 -8.49 29.55
CA ASN A 40 7.07 -8.43 28.65
C ASN A 40 6.66 -8.31 27.18
N ALA A 41 5.49 -8.81 26.78
CA ALA A 41 5.02 -8.74 25.40
C ALA A 41 4.73 -7.31 24.94
N LEU A 42 4.14 -6.47 25.78
CA LEU A 42 3.77 -5.11 25.44
C LEU A 42 4.96 -4.22 25.02
N PRO A 43 6.05 -4.12 25.82
CA PRO A 43 7.22 -3.33 25.41
C PRO A 43 7.85 -3.87 24.14
N PHE A 44 7.87 -5.19 23.96
CA PHE A 44 8.37 -5.82 22.75
C PHE A 44 7.54 -5.43 21.54
N ILE A 45 6.21 -5.59 21.58
CA ILE A 45 5.30 -5.24 20.49
C ILE A 45 5.48 -3.75 20.15
N TYR A 46 5.39 -2.88 21.14
CA TYR A 46 5.55 -1.44 20.95
C TYR A 46 6.89 -1.08 20.30
N SER A 47 7.99 -1.67 20.78
CA SER A 47 9.32 -1.44 20.24
C SER A 47 9.41 -1.82 18.76
N GLN A 48 8.92 -3.02 18.37
CA GLN A 48 9.04 -3.48 16.99
C GLN A 48 8.15 -2.65 16.04
N TYR A 49 6.91 -2.35 16.44
CA TYR A 49 6.04 -1.50 15.64
C TYR A 49 6.60 -0.07 15.52
N SER A 50 7.16 0.49 16.58
CA SER A 50 7.84 1.81 16.53
C SER A 50 9.01 1.81 15.55
N ARG A 51 9.83 0.77 15.56
CA ARG A 51 10.94 0.59 14.60
C ARG A 51 10.42 0.51 13.17
N MET A 52 9.33 -0.22 12.95
CA MET A 52 8.71 -0.38 11.64
C MET A 52 8.15 0.95 11.12
N VAL A 53 7.38 1.66 11.96
CA VAL A 53 6.82 2.99 11.62
C VAL A 53 7.90 3.95 11.19
N LYS A 54 8.94 4.14 12.02
CA LYS A 54 10.08 5.02 11.70
C LYS A 54 10.79 4.63 10.42
N ARG A 55 10.81 3.34 10.10
CA ARG A 55 11.48 2.84 8.90
C ARG A 55 10.64 2.98 7.65
N MET A 56 9.31 2.88 7.75
CA MET A 56 8.41 2.93 6.59
C MET A 56 7.88 4.32 6.27
N ALA A 57 7.76 5.18 7.26
CA ALA A 57 7.11 6.47 7.10
C ALA A 57 7.87 7.37 6.12
N PHE A 58 7.13 7.96 5.20
CA PHE A 58 7.61 9.01 4.31
C PHE A 58 7.79 10.34 5.04
N ARG A 59 7.04 10.54 6.13
CA ARG A 59 7.14 11.68 7.05
C ARG A 59 7.18 11.18 8.47
N ASP A 60 7.72 11.96 9.37
CA ASP A 60 7.73 11.62 10.80
C ASP A 60 6.31 11.37 11.31
N PRO A 61 6.09 10.24 12.01
CA PRO A 61 4.79 9.89 12.53
C PRO A 61 4.30 10.88 13.57
N PRO A 62 3.06 11.35 13.49
CA PRO A 62 2.48 12.14 14.57
C PRO A 62 2.39 11.29 15.84
N PRO A 63 2.47 11.90 17.04
CA PRO A 63 2.41 11.20 18.32
C PRO A 63 1.15 10.33 18.48
N SER A 64 0.03 10.73 17.90
CA SER A 64 -1.25 9.99 17.88
C SER A 64 -1.14 8.58 17.29
N VAL A 65 -0.23 8.37 16.34
CA VAL A 65 0.01 7.05 15.73
C VAL A 65 0.51 6.05 16.77
N MET A 66 1.42 6.47 17.63
CA MET A 66 1.96 5.60 18.67
C MET A 66 0.94 5.31 19.76
N ALA A 67 0.12 6.30 20.13
CA ALA A 67 -1.01 6.11 21.04
C ALA A 67 -2.03 5.13 20.44
N GLY A 68 -2.36 5.26 19.15
CA GLY A 68 -3.25 4.35 18.44
C GLY A 68 -2.76 2.89 18.40
N LEU A 69 -1.44 2.65 18.35
CA LEU A 69 -0.89 1.31 18.45
C LEU A 69 -1.25 0.62 19.77
N MET A 70 -1.12 1.35 20.88
CA MET A 70 -1.45 0.80 22.22
C MET A 70 -2.95 0.53 22.36
N GLN A 71 -3.79 1.44 21.87
CA GLN A 71 -5.23 1.27 21.91
C GLN A 71 -5.69 0.04 21.11
N ARG A 72 -5.03 -0.28 19.99
CA ARG A 72 -5.34 -1.48 19.20
C ARG A 72 -5.16 -2.78 19.99
N LEU A 73 -4.19 -2.85 20.91
CA LEU A 73 -3.93 -4.03 21.73
C LEU A 73 -5.11 -4.40 22.65
N SER A 74 -5.95 -3.42 23.01
CA SER A 74 -7.12 -3.61 23.87
C SER A 74 -8.42 -3.97 23.14
N ILE A 75 -8.41 -4.02 21.78
CA ILE A 75 -9.64 -4.25 21.00
C ILE A 75 -10.13 -5.69 21.12
N SER A 76 -9.25 -6.69 20.93
CA SER A 76 -9.63 -8.11 21.01
C SER A 76 -8.41 -9.03 21.20
N ALA A 77 -8.67 -10.26 21.66
CA ALA A 77 -7.64 -11.31 21.74
C ALA A 77 -6.98 -11.61 20.40
N THR A 78 -7.76 -11.58 19.32
CA THR A 78 -7.29 -11.76 17.95
C THR A 78 -6.31 -10.65 17.56
N THR A 79 -6.62 -9.39 17.90
CA THR A 79 -5.74 -8.25 17.65
C THR A 79 -4.43 -8.36 18.43
N PHE A 80 -4.48 -8.76 19.69
CA PHE A 80 -3.27 -9.01 20.49
C PHE A 80 -2.40 -10.12 19.88
N SER A 81 -2.99 -11.24 19.49
CA SER A 81 -2.29 -12.35 18.84
C SER A 81 -1.66 -11.92 17.52
N LEU A 82 -2.40 -11.16 16.71
CA LEU A 82 -1.89 -10.56 15.47
C LEU A 82 -0.69 -9.67 15.72
N MET A 83 -0.80 -8.72 16.66
CA MET A 83 0.28 -7.77 16.93
C MET A 83 1.50 -8.45 17.54
N THR A 84 1.32 -9.51 18.30
CA THR A 84 2.43 -10.35 18.82
C THR A 84 3.15 -11.06 17.67
N LEU A 85 2.39 -11.69 16.77
CA LEU A 85 2.94 -12.33 15.57
C LEU A 85 3.62 -11.30 14.67
N GLY A 86 2.95 -10.16 14.44
CA GLY A 86 3.47 -9.05 13.65
C GLY A 86 4.80 -8.52 14.21
N ALA A 87 4.92 -8.34 15.52
CA ALA A 87 6.15 -7.89 16.16
C ALA A 87 7.33 -8.85 15.89
N ARG A 88 7.10 -10.16 15.93
CA ARG A 88 8.12 -11.17 15.60
C ARG A 88 8.53 -11.12 14.12
N ILE A 89 7.55 -10.99 13.22
CA ILE A 89 7.80 -10.84 11.79
C ILE A 89 8.59 -9.55 11.51
N ILE A 90 8.17 -8.43 12.12
CA ILE A 90 8.84 -7.13 12.00
C ILE A 90 10.28 -7.23 12.50
N GLN A 91 10.52 -7.86 13.65
CA GLN A 91 11.85 -8.10 14.17
C GLN A 91 12.72 -8.86 13.14
N SER A 92 12.20 -9.98 12.63
CA SER A 92 12.92 -10.80 11.66
C SER A 92 13.24 -10.04 10.36
N ILE A 93 12.33 -9.15 9.91
CA ILE A 93 12.55 -8.31 8.74
C ILE A 93 13.61 -7.23 9.01
N ILE A 94 13.54 -6.56 10.18
CA ILE A 94 14.42 -5.43 10.50
C ILE A 94 15.83 -5.90 10.83
N ASP A 95 15.95 -6.98 11.58
CA ASP A 95 17.23 -7.50 12.02
C ASP A 95 17.93 -8.32 10.92
N ALA A 96 17.25 -8.52 9.77
CA ALA A 96 17.77 -9.13 8.54
C ALA A 96 18.59 -10.40 8.81
N THR A 97 18.06 -11.31 9.61
CA THR A 97 18.68 -12.60 9.83
C THR A 97 18.43 -13.47 8.61
N ASP A 98 19.47 -13.73 7.80
CA ASP A 98 19.40 -14.62 6.62
C ASP A 98 18.94 -16.05 6.96
N LYS A 99 18.85 -16.36 8.25
CA LYS A 99 18.45 -17.67 8.80
C LYS A 99 16.98 -17.77 9.17
N THR A 100 16.15 -16.74 8.93
CA THR A 100 14.74 -16.80 9.30
C THR A 100 13.99 -17.79 8.41
N ASP A 101 13.51 -18.86 9.01
CA ASP A 101 12.55 -19.76 8.35
C ASP A 101 11.18 -19.10 8.27
N TRP A 102 10.90 -18.47 7.13
CA TRP A 102 9.63 -17.77 6.86
C TRP A 102 8.44 -18.72 6.82
N GLY A 103 8.66 -20.01 6.54
CA GLY A 103 7.61 -21.04 6.53
C GLY A 103 6.93 -21.21 7.87
N THR A 104 7.62 -20.92 8.99
CA THR A 104 7.06 -21.00 10.34
C THR A 104 5.93 -20.00 10.56
N TYR A 105 5.89 -18.88 9.82
CA TYR A 105 4.87 -17.84 9.95
C TYR A 105 3.65 -18.08 9.04
N GLU A 106 3.74 -18.93 8.02
CA GLU A 106 2.66 -19.09 7.03
C GLU A 106 1.34 -19.54 7.65
N LYS A 107 1.36 -20.68 8.35
CA LYS A 107 0.16 -21.23 8.99
C LYS A 107 -0.49 -20.29 10.02
N PRO A 108 0.28 -19.67 10.95
CA PRO A 108 -0.28 -18.67 11.86
C PRO A 108 -0.95 -17.49 11.14
N ILE A 109 -0.34 -16.98 10.08
CA ILE A 109 -0.92 -15.88 9.28
C ILE A 109 -2.20 -16.33 8.59
N ASP A 110 -2.20 -17.51 7.94
CA ASP A 110 -3.36 -18.04 7.25
C ASP A 110 -4.54 -18.26 8.21
N ASN A 111 -4.28 -18.82 9.40
CA ASN A 111 -5.30 -19.05 10.44
C ASN A 111 -5.88 -17.74 10.97
N LEU A 112 -5.01 -16.77 11.33
CA LEU A 112 -5.47 -15.47 11.83
C LEU A 112 -6.25 -14.70 10.77
N HIS A 113 -5.82 -14.77 9.51
CA HIS A 113 -6.55 -14.12 8.42
C HIS A 113 -7.92 -14.74 8.22
N TRP A 114 -8.00 -16.07 8.25
CA TRP A 114 -9.26 -16.78 8.14
C TRP A 114 -10.20 -16.41 9.29
N GLN A 115 -9.74 -16.45 10.54
CA GLN A 115 -10.49 -16.02 11.71
C GLN A 115 -10.97 -14.57 11.57
N THR A 116 -10.07 -13.66 11.15
CA THR A 116 -10.38 -12.25 10.97
C THR A 116 -11.49 -12.01 9.94
N CYS A 117 -11.49 -12.75 8.82
CA CYS A 117 -12.43 -12.51 7.73
C CYS A 117 -13.76 -13.25 7.92
N TYR A 118 -13.75 -14.45 8.49
CA TYR A 118 -14.89 -15.37 8.42
C TYR A 118 -15.55 -15.71 9.75
N THR A 119 -14.91 -15.49 10.90
CA THR A 119 -15.56 -15.77 12.18
C THR A 119 -16.68 -14.77 12.44
N PRO A 120 -17.93 -15.20 12.59
CA PRO A 120 -19.02 -14.30 12.95
C PRO A 120 -18.79 -13.75 14.35
N GLU A 121 -18.92 -12.45 14.53
CA GLU A 121 -19.06 -11.83 15.85
C GLU A 121 -20.47 -11.26 15.92
N GLU A 122 -21.33 -11.90 16.70
CA GLU A 122 -22.67 -11.38 17.00
C GLU A 122 -22.54 -10.04 17.73
N GLY A 123 -23.19 -9.00 17.20
CA GLY A 123 -23.24 -7.67 17.83
C GLY A 123 -21.95 -6.87 17.77
N SER A 124 -21.02 -7.17 16.82
CA SER A 124 -19.75 -6.43 16.74
C SER A 124 -19.96 -4.94 16.49
N SER A 125 -19.41 -4.11 17.37
CA SER A 125 -19.39 -2.65 17.21
C SER A 125 -18.61 -2.23 15.96
N LEU A 126 -18.85 -1.02 15.48
CA LEU A 126 -18.06 -0.45 14.35
C LEU A 126 -16.56 -0.49 14.65
N ILE A 127 -16.16 -0.23 15.90
CA ILE A 127 -14.75 -0.28 16.33
C ILE A 127 -14.17 -1.68 16.10
N CYS A 128 -14.87 -2.74 16.49
CA CYS A 128 -14.44 -4.11 16.26
C CYS A 128 -14.34 -4.43 14.77
N THR A 129 -15.31 -4.02 13.96
CA THR A 129 -15.30 -4.25 12.50
C THR A 129 -14.15 -3.50 11.84
N LYS A 130 -13.87 -2.25 12.22
CA LYS A 130 -12.70 -1.48 11.79
C LYS A 130 -11.39 -2.18 12.19
N GLY A 131 -11.29 -2.62 13.46
CA GLY A 131 -10.14 -3.38 13.95
C GLY A 131 -9.88 -4.65 13.15
N ARG A 132 -10.93 -5.38 12.77
CA ARG A 132 -10.82 -6.57 11.89
C ARG A 132 -10.34 -6.21 10.49
N LEU A 133 -10.83 -5.13 9.89
CA LEU A 133 -10.36 -4.68 8.57
C LEU A 133 -8.87 -4.30 8.64
N THR A 134 -8.46 -3.57 9.69
CA THR A 134 -7.05 -3.26 9.93
C THR A 134 -6.21 -4.54 10.03
N ALA A 135 -6.67 -5.52 10.81
CA ALA A 135 -6.00 -6.81 10.96
C ALA A 135 -5.88 -7.57 9.63
N ALA A 136 -6.93 -7.61 8.83
CA ALA A 136 -6.93 -8.26 7.52
C ALA A 136 -5.92 -7.60 6.55
N ILE A 137 -5.85 -6.27 6.53
CA ILE A 137 -4.89 -5.51 5.73
C ILE A 137 -3.45 -5.78 6.19
N GLU A 138 -3.22 -5.80 7.49
CA GLU A 138 -1.90 -6.07 8.07
C GLU A 138 -1.44 -7.50 7.78
N LEU A 139 -2.32 -8.49 7.93
CA LEU A 139 -2.04 -9.88 7.55
C LEU A 139 -1.79 -10.05 6.05
N THR A 140 -2.48 -9.27 5.21
CA THR A 140 -2.21 -9.20 3.77
C THR A 140 -0.77 -8.74 3.51
N ALA A 141 -0.31 -7.69 4.20
CA ALA A 141 1.07 -7.23 4.08
C ALA A 141 2.07 -8.30 4.55
N TYR A 142 1.82 -8.96 5.68
CA TYR A 142 2.69 -10.05 6.14
C TYR A 142 2.71 -11.22 5.16
N LYS A 143 1.58 -11.61 4.56
CA LYS A 143 1.55 -12.67 3.55
C LYS A 143 2.36 -12.30 2.31
N ILE A 144 2.33 -11.04 1.88
CA ILE A 144 3.20 -10.53 0.81
C ILE A 144 4.67 -10.68 1.21
N PHE A 145 5.03 -10.26 2.44
CA PHE A 145 6.42 -10.27 2.88
C PHE A 145 7.02 -11.66 2.99
N ILE A 146 6.24 -12.65 3.43
CA ILE A 146 6.76 -14.01 3.66
C ILE A 146 6.61 -14.93 2.45
N SER A 147 5.65 -14.65 1.56
CA SER A 147 5.35 -15.50 0.41
C SER A 147 5.54 -14.71 -0.90
N ASN A 148 4.50 -14.16 -1.49
CA ASN A 148 4.54 -13.38 -2.73
C ASN A 148 3.31 -12.45 -2.86
N SER A 149 3.37 -11.55 -3.85
CA SER A 149 2.31 -10.57 -4.10
C SER A 149 0.98 -11.20 -4.52
N ALA A 150 0.97 -12.36 -5.21
CA ALA A 150 -0.27 -13.04 -5.60
C ALA A 150 -0.99 -13.64 -4.39
N SER A 151 -0.24 -14.27 -3.48
CA SER A 151 -0.79 -14.80 -2.22
C SER A 151 -1.37 -13.69 -1.35
N GLY A 152 -0.67 -12.57 -1.23
CA GLY A 152 -1.19 -11.40 -0.52
C GLY A 152 -2.41 -10.78 -1.19
N TYR A 153 -2.44 -10.70 -2.52
CA TYR A 153 -3.63 -10.23 -3.24
C TYR A 153 -4.85 -11.12 -2.98
N SER A 154 -4.67 -12.44 -2.86
CA SER A 154 -5.77 -13.34 -2.50
C SER A 154 -6.33 -13.04 -1.10
N PHE A 155 -5.48 -12.62 -0.16
CA PHE A 155 -5.89 -12.16 1.18
C PHE A 155 -6.69 -10.86 1.10
N LEU A 156 -6.20 -9.89 0.33
CA LEU A 156 -6.92 -8.62 0.12
C LEU A 156 -8.32 -8.85 -0.46
N ARG A 157 -8.46 -9.76 -1.42
CA ARG A 157 -9.77 -10.16 -1.97
C ARG A 157 -10.71 -10.69 -0.90
N ARG A 158 -10.23 -11.55 0.00
CA ARG A 158 -11.03 -12.10 1.11
C ARG A 158 -11.44 -11.03 2.12
N ALA A 159 -10.72 -9.91 2.20
CA ALA A 159 -11.07 -8.80 3.08
C ALA A 159 -12.16 -7.86 2.49
N VAL A 160 -12.55 -8.03 1.22
CA VAL A 160 -13.59 -7.20 0.56
C VAL A 160 -14.91 -7.13 1.35
N PRO A 161 -15.48 -8.24 1.88
CA PRO A 161 -16.70 -8.18 2.67
C PRO A 161 -16.55 -7.31 3.94
N LEU A 162 -15.38 -7.36 4.60
CA LEU A 162 -15.10 -6.50 5.76
C LEU A 162 -15.01 -5.03 5.35
N ALA A 163 -14.30 -4.72 4.27
CA ALA A 163 -14.19 -3.36 3.75
C ALA A 163 -15.56 -2.79 3.38
N THR A 164 -16.39 -3.59 2.70
CA THR A 164 -17.76 -3.21 2.35
C THR A 164 -18.62 -2.98 3.61
N ARG A 165 -18.51 -3.84 4.62
CA ARG A 165 -19.23 -3.70 5.90
C ARG A 165 -18.84 -2.43 6.64
N VAL A 166 -17.55 -2.10 6.69
CA VAL A 166 -17.09 -0.82 7.25
C VAL A 166 -17.64 0.34 6.44
N ALA A 167 -17.57 0.27 5.10
CA ALA A 167 -18.05 1.33 4.20
C ALA A 167 -19.55 1.65 4.38
N TYR A 168 -20.39 0.66 4.67
CA TYR A 168 -21.82 0.89 4.92
C TYR A 168 -22.13 1.76 6.14
N ASN A 169 -21.19 1.90 7.08
CA ASN A 169 -21.34 2.82 8.21
C ASN A 169 -21.08 4.29 7.86
N TYR A 170 -20.70 4.57 6.61
CA TYR A 170 -20.40 5.91 6.11
C TYR A 170 -21.24 6.22 4.86
N PRO A 171 -22.55 6.52 5.00
CA PRO A 171 -23.44 6.75 3.86
C PRO A 171 -22.96 7.81 2.88
N GLN A 172 -22.23 8.83 3.38
CA GLN A 172 -21.71 9.94 2.59
C GLN A 172 -20.68 9.54 1.53
N ILE A 173 -19.99 8.42 1.69
CA ILE A 173 -19.03 7.95 0.68
C ILE A 173 -19.71 7.24 -0.49
N TRP A 174 -21.00 6.88 -0.37
CA TRP A 174 -21.71 6.15 -1.41
C TRP A 174 -22.37 7.09 -2.40
N THR A 175 -22.12 6.86 -3.68
CA THR A 175 -22.86 7.55 -4.74
C THR A 175 -24.25 6.94 -4.95
N LYS A 176 -25.15 7.67 -5.61
CA LYS A 176 -26.47 7.14 -6.01
C LYS A 176 -26.40 5.87 -6.87
N ARG A 177 -25.24 5.59 -7.49
CA ARG A 177 -25.02 4.40 -8.32
C ARG A 177 -24.36 3.24 -7.54
N GLY A 178 -24.28 3.31 -6.22
CA GLY A 178 -23.68 2.27 -5.38
C GLY A 178 -22.15 2.14 -5.53
N LYS A 179 -21.47 3.22 -5.93
CA LYS A 179 -20.01 3.27 -5.99
C LYS A 179 -19.44 4.05 -4.79
N ILE A 180 -18.24 3.74 -4.37
CA ILE A 180 -17.53 4.47 -3.32
C ILE A 180 -16.80 5.66 -3.94
N SER A 181 -17.13 6.87 -3.53
CA SER A 181 -16.42 8.08 -3.92
C SER A 181 -15.03 8.11 -3.29
N THR A 182 -13.99 8.07 -4.11
CA THR A 182 -12.60 8.15 -3.61
C THR A 182 -12.34 9.46 -2.88
N GLN A 183 -12.91 10.54 -3.37
CA GLN A 183 -12.73 11.87 -2.79
C GLN A 183 -13.40 12.01 -1.42
N GLU A 184 -14.67 11.59 -1.31
CA GLU A 184 -15.37 11.60 -0.02
C GLU A 184 -14.67 10.68 0.98
N LEU A 185 -14.22 9.51 0.53
CA LEU A 185 -13.48 8.58 1.38
C LEU A 185 -12.19 9.19 1.91
N LEU A 186 -11.39 9.81 1.05
CA LEU A 186 -10.14 10.46 1.43
C LEU A 186 -10.35 11.72 2.29
N SER A 187 -11.54 12.37 2.20
CA SER A 187 -11.87 13.52 3.04
C SER A 187 -12.30 13.16 4.46
N LEU A 188 -12.80 11.94 4.67
CA LEU A 188 -13.32 11.47 5.95
C LEU A 188 -12.27 10.89 6.90
N ASP A 189 -11.05 10.68 6.43
CA ASP A 189 -9.96 10.10 7.20
C ASP A 189 -10.29 8.76 7.90
N VAL A 190 -11.08 7.91 7.21
CA VAL A 190 -11.33 6.53 7.64
C VAL A 190 -10.15 5.68 7.22
N VAL A 191 -9.11 5.68 8.06
CA VAL A 191 -7.77 5.15 7.74
C VAL A 191 -7.82 3.71 7.23
N GLU A 192 -8.72 2.86 7.76
CA GLU A 192 -8.87 1.47 7.35
C GLU A 192 -9.34 1.34 5.90
N LEU A 193 -10.35 2.11 5.53
CA LEU A 193 -10.87 2.11 4.15
C LEU A 193 -9.91 2.78 3.18
N CYS A 194 -9.23 3.83 3.62
CA CYS A 194 -8.22 4.51 2.82
C CYS A 194 -7.02 3.60 2.56
N SER A 195 -6.61 2.80 3.55
CA SER A 195 -5.55 1.81 3.38
C SER A 195 -5.97 0.67 2.45
N PHE A 196 -7.24 0.24 2.53
CA PHE A 196 -7.80 -0.71 1.57
C PHE A 196 -7.80 -0.13 0.15
N LEU A 197 -8.27 1.11 -0.04
CA LEU A 197 -8.23 1.82 -1.32
C LEU A 197 -6.81 1.88 -1.88
N TRP A 198 -5.82 2.22 -1.06
CA TRP A 198 -4.40 2.25 -1.45
C TRP A 198 -3.94 0.88 -1.96
N MET A 199 -4.15 -0.18 -1.18
CA MET A 199 -3.72 -1.52 -1.55
C MET A 199 -4.43 -2.02 -2.81
N ASP A 200 -5.74 -1.83 -2.90
CA ASP A 200 -6.54 -2.20 -4.07
C ASP A 200 -6.07 -1.45 -5.33
N THR A 201 -5.85 -0.14 -5.21
CA THR A 201 -5.37 0.69 -6.34
C THR A 201 -3.99 0.25 -6.80
N MET A 202 -3.03 0.04 -5.88
CA MET A 202 -1.66 -0.34 -6.23
C MET A 202 -1.57 -1.77 -6.77
N THR A 203 -2.33 -2.72 -6.20
CA THR A 203 -2.39 -4.08 -6.74
C THR A 203 -3.03 -4.08 -8.12
N SER A 204 -4.12 -3.34 -8.32
CA SER A 204 -4.75 -3.22 -9.63
C SER A 204 -3.81 -2.63 -10.68
N THR A 205 -3.06 -1.59 -10.32
CA THR A 205 -2.09 -0.97 -11.23
C THR A 205 -0.94 -1.93 -11.54
N LEU A 206 -0.25 -2.44 -10.53
CA LEU A 206 1.02 -3.15 -10.71
C LEU A 206 0.85 -4.64 -11.05
N LEU A 207 -0.22 -5.28 -10.59
CA LEU A 207 -0.54 -6.66 -10.96
C LEU A 207 -1.46 -6.74 -12.19
N GLY A 208 -2.05 -5.62 -12.61
CA GLY A 208 -2.96 -5.56 -13.74
C GLY A 208 -4.28 -6.30 -13.49
N THR A 209 -4.74 -6.31 -12.23
CA THR A 209 -6.02 -6.89 -11.83
C THR A 209 -7.14 -5.85 -11.93
N THR A 210 -8.39 -6.30 -11.92
CA THR A 210 -9.53 -5.39 -11.76
C THR A 210 -9.59 -4.87 -10.32
N PRO A 211 -10.01 -3.61 -10.09
CA PRO A 211 -10.27 -3.13 -8.73
C PRO A 211 -11.27 -4.02 -8.00
N LEU A 212 -11.02 -4.27 -6.73
CA LEU A 212 -11.84 -5.12 -5.87
C LEU A 212 -13.15 -4.45 -5.45
N LEU A 213 -13.14 -3.12 -5.34
CA LEU A 213 -14.32 -2.31 -5.07
C LEU A 213 -14.64 -1.38 -6.24
N CYS A 214 -15.90 -1.04 -6.38
CA CYS A 214 -16.35 -0.10 -7.41
C CYS A 214 -16.17 1.33 -6.92
N TYR A 215 -15.20 2.05 -7.47
CA TYR A 215 -14.92 3.43 -7.10
C TYR A 215 -15.58 4.44 -8.07
N ASP A 216 -16.08 5.52 -7.52
CA ASP A 216 -16.39 6.76 -8.23
C ASP A 216 -15.20 7.71 -8.06
N THR A 217 -14.56 8.01 -9.17
CA THR A 217 -13.34 8.81 -9.24
C THR A 217 -13.57 10.15 -9.92
N ALA A 218 -14.84 10.61 -9.97
CA ALA A 218 -15.18 11.91 -10.53
C ALA A 218 -14.45 13.01 -9.73
N PRO A 219 -13.71 13.91 -10.40
CA PRO A 219 -13.09 15.03 -9.73
C PRO A 219 -14.16 15.94 -9.13
N ARG A 220 -13.99 16.28 -7.88
CA ARG A 220 -14.78 17.27 -7.15
C ARG A 220 -13.81 18.34 -6.63
N ASP A 221 -14.18 19.09 -5.62
CA ASP A 221 -13.33 20.14 -5.06
C ASP A 221 -11.93 19.64 -4.63
N LYS A 222 -10.93 20.53 -4.69
CA LYS A 222 -9.54 20.19 -4.33
C LYS A 222 -9.44 19.76 -2.87
N LEU A 223 -8.95 18.55 -2.63
CA LEU A 223 -8.55 18.10 -1.30
C LEU A 223 -7.38 18.98 -0.81
N ARG A 224 -7.56 19.66 0.31
CA ARG A 224 -6.57 20.62 0.82
C ARG A 224 -5.76 20.08 2.01
N LEU A 225 -6.15 18.94 2.56
CA LEU A 225 -5.51 18.35 3.73
C LEU A 225 -4.69 17.13 3.31
N ARG A 226 -3.50 17.01 3.87
CA ARG A 226 -2.66 15.81 3.69
C ARG A 226 -3.27 14.65 4.44
N HIS A 227 -3.42 13.53 3.75
CA HIS A 227 -3.98 12.32 4.30
C HIS A 227 -2.88 11.40 4.88
N ALA A 228 -3.27 10.55 5.86
CA ALA A 228 -2.38 9.54 6.47
C ALA A 228 -1.72 8.61 5.43
N ILE A 229 -2.36 8.32 4.30
CA ILE A 229 -1.80 7.51 3.21
C ILE A 229 -0.57 8.17 2.58
N GLU A 230 -0.62 9.47 2.29
CA GLU A 230 0.53 10.21 1.74
C GLU A 230 1.69 10.20 2.72
N TRP A 231 1.37 10.37 3.99
CA TRP A 231 2.32 10.36 5.07
C TRP A 231 3.10 9.04 5.19
N VAL A 232 2.43 7.89 4.95
CA VAL A 232 3.08 6.58 4.99
C VAL A 232 3.78 6.25 3.67
N ASN A 233 3.12 6.49 2.54
CA ASN A 233 3.51 5.92 1.25
C ASN A 233 4.22 6.91 0.31
N GLY A 234 4.20 8.21 0.62
CA GLY A 234 4.80 9.24 -0.21
C GLY A 234 4.09 9.48 -1.56
N CYS A 235 2.91 8.88 -1.75
CA CYS A 235 2.07 9.10 -2.92
C CYS A 235 0.97 10.10 -2.55
N PRO A 236 0.85 11.24 -3.25
CA PRO A 236 -0.24 12.19 -3.03
C PRO A 236 -1.61 11.55 -3.15
N GLN A 237 -2.54 11.96 -2.31
CA GLN A 237 -3.90 11.40 -2.29
C GLN A 237 -4.64 11.60 -3.63
N GLU A 238 -4.39 12.71 -4.31
CA GLU A 238 -4.94 12.99 -5.63
C GLU A 238 -4.44 11.98 -6.65
N PHE A 239 -3.16 11.57 -6.55
CA PHE A 239 -2.58 10.56 -7.44
C PHE A 239 -3.20 9.19 -7.21
N ILE A 240 -3.56 8.84 -5.96
CA ILE A 240 -4.28 7.61 -5.66
C ILE A 240 -5.65 7.62 -6.37
N SER A 241 -6.37 8.74 -6.32
CA SER A 241 -7.64 8.91 -7.04
C SER A 241 -7.47 8.79 -8.55
N TRP A 242 -6.41 9.36 -9.12
CA TRP A 242 -6.12 9.23 -10.56
C TRP A 242 -5.74 7.80 -10.93
N PHE A 243 -4.88 7.11 -10.17
CA PHE A 243 -4.60 5.69 -10.41
C PHE A 243 -5.87 4.85 -10.35
N ALA A 244 -6.75 5.06 -9.37
CA ALA A 244 -8.03 4.38 -9.27
C ALA A 244 -8.93 4.67 -10.50
N ARG A 245 -8.93 5.91 -11.01
CA ARG A 245 -9.64 6.32 -12.23
C ARG A 245 -9.11 5.56 -13.46
N LEU A 246 -7.79 5.49 -13.62
CA LEU A 246 -7.17 4.77 -14.73
C LEU A 246 -7.44 3.26 -14.64
N ASN A 247 -7.38 2.66 -13.45
CA ASN A 247 -7.71 1.26 -13.22
C ASN A 247 -9.17 0.95 -13.58
N ALA A 248 -10.12 1.79 -13.15
CA ALA A 248 -11.53 1.64 -13.48
C ALA A 248 -11.79 1.74 -14.99
N ALA A 249 -11.15 2.69 -15.66
CA ALA A 249 -11.23 2.86 -17.11
C ALA A 249 -10.69 1.64 -17.86
N ARG A 250 -9.55 1.13 -17.44
CA ARG A 250 -8.94 -0.06 -18.03
C ARG A 250 -9.83 -1.29 -17.89
N SER A 251 -10.47 -1.45 -16.74
CA SER A 251 -11.40 -2.58 -16.51
C SER A 251 -12.66 -2.51 -17.40
N THR A 252 -13.14 -1.31 -17.73
CA THR A 252 -14.29 -1.13 -18.62
C THR A 252 -13.94 -1.38 -20.08
N THR A 253 -12.75 -0.99 -20.53
CA THR A 253 -12.26 -1.25 -21.89
C THR A 253 -12.18 -2.73 -22.17
N THR A 254 -11.68 -3.51 -21.22
CA THR A 254 -11.58 -4.97 -21.34
C THR A 254 -12.96 -5.65 -21.43
N ARG A 255 -14.03 -5.05 -20.88
CA ARG A 255 -15.37 -5.64 -20.85
C ARG A 255 -16.30 -5.15 -21.98
N HIS A 256 -16.17 -3.90 -22.42
CA HIS A 256 -17.20 -3.25 -23.28
C HIS A 256 -16.66 -2.50 -24.50
N GLY A 257 -15.35 -2.48 -24.73
CA GLY A 257 -14.75 -1.83 -25.91
C GLY A 257 -14.79 -0.29 -25.94
N ASN A 258 -15.69 0.37 -25.23
CA ASN A 258 -15.82 1.82 -25.16
C ASN A 258 -15.28 2.36 -23.82
N ASN A 259 -14.19 3.11 -23.89
CA ASN A 259 -13.60 3.75 -22.73
C ASN A 259 -13.78 5.29 -22.82
N PRO A 260 -14.59 5.91 -21.94
CA PRO A 260 -14.80 7.35 -21.93
C PRO A 260 -13.50 8.15 -21.71
N LEU A 261 -12.49 7.56 -21.06
CA LEU A 261 -11.18 8.19 -20.85
C LEU A 261 -10.33 8.24 -22.13
N LEU A 262 -10.62 7.42 -23.14
CA LEU A 262 -9.94 7.56 -24.44
C LEU A 262 -10.29 8.87 -25.16
N THR A 263 -11.42 9.48 -24.81
CA THR A 263 -11.84 10.78 -25.33
C THR A 263 -11.47 11.97 -24.45
N ASP A 264 -11.04 11.73 -23.19
CA ASP A 264 -10.77 12.79 -22.19
C ASP A 264 -9.37 12.68 -21.53
N TRP A 265 -8.47 11.87 -22.11
CA TRP A 265 -7.13 11.64 -21.54
C TRP A 265 -6.26 12.91 -21.51
N GLU A 266 -6.42 13.80 -22.49
CA GLU A 266 -5.68 15.08 -22.55
C GLU A 266 -6.03 15.98 -21.36
N ARG A 267 -7.28 15.96 -20.94
CA ARG A 267 -7.71 16.67 -19.74
C ARG A 267 -7.04 16.08 -18.49
N VAL A 268 -7.00 14.74 -18.37
CA VAL A 268 -6.33 14.08 -17.24
C VAL A 268 -4.83 14.39 -17.25
N GLU A 269 -4.19 14.36 -18.40
CA GLU A 269 -2.78 14.75 -18.57
C GLU A 269 -2.54 16.18 -18.07
N LYS A 270 -3.39 17.11 -18.50
CA LYS A 270 -3.33 18.52 -18.08
C LYS A 270 -3.51 18.65 -16.56
N GLU A 271 -4.52 18.01 -15.98
CA GLU A 271 -4.77 18.00 -14.53
C GLU A 271 -3.54 17.49 -13.75
N ILE A 272 -2.87 16.43 -14.23
CA ILE A 272 -1.65 15.87 -13.62
C ILE A 272 -0.48 16.87 -13.72
N HIS A 273 -0.32 17.54 -14.85
CA HIS A 273 0.75 18.52 -15.05
C HIS A 273 0.55 19.80 -14.23
N GLU A 274 -0.68 20.28 -14.13
CA GLU A 274 -1.04 21.50 -13.39
C GLU A 274 -1.14 21.28 -11.87
N TRP A 275 -1.10 20.02 -11.41
CA TRP A 275 -1.12 19.73 -9.97
C TRP A 275 0.20 20.20 -9.31
N GLU A 276 0.06 20.92 -8.19
CA GLU A 276 1.19 21.41 -7.43
C GLU A 276 1.27 20.72 -6.06
N PRO A 277 2.47 20.26 -5.65
CA PRO A 277 2.67 19.64 -4.36
C PRO A 277 2.52 20.65 -3.22
N LEU A 278 1.91 20.24 -2.12
CA LEU A 278 1.96 20.99 -0.88
C LEU A 278 3.38 20.92 -0.32
N ILE A 279 4.11 22.04 -0.41
CA ILE A 279 5.48 22.14 0.11
C ILE A 279 5.42 22.18 1.64
N ASP A 280 6.10 21.22 2.28
CA ASP A 280 6.32 21.24 3.70
C ASP A 280 7.47 22.20 4.02
N ARG A 281 7.19 23.22 4.81
CA ARG A 281 8.22 24.14 5.27
C ARG A 281 8.89 23.66 6.56
N THR A 282 8.42 22.55 7.14
CA THR A 282 9.01 21.91 8.31
C THR A 282 10.01 20.85 7.86
N GLY A 283 11.20 20.87 8.39
CA GLY A 283 12.26 19.93 8.03
C GLY A 283 13.45 20.59 7.33
N SER A 284 14.49 19.79 7.08
CA SER A 284 15.67 20.26 6.38
C SER A 284 15.38 20.50 4.89
N SER A 285 16.11 21.42 4.25
CA SER A 285 16.02 21.65 2.80
C SER A 285 16.30 20.35 2.03
N ARG A 286 17.19 19.50 2.55
CA ARG A 286 17.54 18.21 1.98
C ARG A 286 16.36 17.24 1.99
N ASP A 287 15.65 17.12 3.13
CA ASP A 287 14.44 16.29 3.24
C ASP A 287 13.37 16.76 2.27
N ASN A 288 13.15 18.06 2.18
CA ASN A 288 12.13 18.63 1.29
C ASN A 288 12.43 18.34 -0.17
N ILE A 289 13.69 18.50 -0.61
CA ILE A 289 14.12 18.17 -1.96
C ILE A 289 13.93 16.66 -2.25
N THR A 290 14.29 15.83 -1.30
CA THR A 290 14.18 14.38 -1.44
C THR A 290 12.72 13.92 -1.50
N ARG A 291 11.85 14.51 -0.66
CA ARG A 291 10.40 14.26 -0.70
C ARG A 291 9.77 14.70 -2.03
N LEU A 292 10.15 15.88 -2.52
CA LEU A 292 9.70 16.36 -3.83
C LEU A 292 10.14 15.40 -4.95
N ALA A 293 11.35 14.86 -4.90
CA ALA A 293 11.82 13.89 -5.87
C ALA A 293 10.96 12.63 -5.89
N VAL A 294 10.50 12.14 -4.73
CA VAL A 294 9.58 11.00 -4.64
C VAL A 294 8.22 11.35 -5.23
N ILE A 295 7.66 12.49 -4.88
CA ILE A 295 6.36 12.97 -5.38
C ILE A 295 6.38 13.10 -6.90
N GLU A 296 7.45 13.70 -7.45
CA GLU A 296 7.63 13.80 -8.90
C GLU A 296 7.85 12.43 -9.56
N GLY A 297 8.47 11.49 -8.85
CA GLY A 297 8.55 10.09 -9.29
C GLY A 297 7.16 9.48 -9.47
N TRP A 298 6.24 9.70 -8.53
CA TRP A 298 4.85 9.26 -8.63
C TRP A 298 4.08 9.96 -9.76
N ARG A 299 4.31 11.27 -9.98
CA ARG A 299 3.72 12.00 -11.12
C ARG A 299 4.12 11.35 -12.44
N ASN A 300 5.41 11.13 -12.65
CA ASN A 300 5.91 10.50 -13.87
C ASN A 300 5.42 9.05 -14.03
N ALA A 301 5.26 8.31 -12.96
CA ALA A 301 4.68 6.97 -12.97
C ALA A 301 3.21 6.98 -13.43
N LEU A 302 2.44 7.94 -12.93
CA LEU A 302 1.05 8.14 -13.31
C LEU A 302 0.93 8.50 -14.82
N LEU A 303 1.81 9.37 -15.32
CA LEU A 303 1.88 9.72 -16.76
C LEU A 303 2.23 8.50 -17.62
N ILE A 304 3.22 7.68 -17.21
CA ILE A 304 3.52 6.42 -17.91
C ILE A 304 2.27 5.54 -17.98
N TYR A 305 1.57 5.35 -16.85
CA TYR A 305 0.40 4.51 -16.81
C TYR A 305 -0.77 5.06 -17.64
N LEU A 306 -0.96 6.39 -17.66
CA LEU A 306 -1.91 7.06 -18.54
C LEU A 306 -1.60 6.75 -20.03
N TYR A 307 -0.37 6.98 -20.45
CA TYR A 307 0.00 6.84 -21.86
C TYR A 307 -0.03 5.39 -22.33
N VAL A 308 0.65 4.49 -21.62
CA VAL A 308 0.78 3.10 -22.07
C VAL A 308 -0.43 2.25 -21.68
N GLY A 309 -1.00 2.49 -20.49
CA GLY A 309 -2.10 1.70 -19.97
C GLY A 309 -3.48 2.11 -20.48
N ILE A 310 -3.68 3.38 -20.84
CA ILE A 310 -4.99 3.92 -21.26
C ILE A 310 -4.96 4.37 -22.72
N CYS A 311 -4.01 5.24 -23.12
CA CYS A 311 -3.93 5.73 -24.48
C CYS A 311 -3.41 4.67 -25.47
N GLY A 312 -2.87 3.53 -24.97
CA GLY A 312 -2.39 2.44 -25.79
C GLY A 312 -1.14 2.77 -26.61
N VAL A 313 -0.40 3.85 -26.27
CA VAL A 313 0.88 4.14 -26.93
C VAL A 313 1.93 3.11 -26.50
N THR A 314 2.93 2.94 -27.32
CA THR A 314 4.01 2.00 -27.00
C THR A 314 5.09 2.66 -26.15
N SER A 315 5.96 1.85 -25.57
CA SER A 315 7.11 2.32 -24.79
C SER A 315 8.10 3.22 -25.55
N VAL A 316 8.00 3.33 -26.88
CA VAL A 316 8.87 4.24 -27.69
C VAL A 316 8.38 5.70 -27.69
N ASP A 317 7.13 5.95 -27.27
CA ASP A 317 6.58 7.31 -27.22
C ASP A 317 7.52 8.25 -26.45
N PRO A 318 7.87 9.42 -27.00
CA PRO A 318 8.81 10.36 -26.37
C PRO A 318 8.38 10.78 -24.96
N ARG A 319 7.07 10.93 -24.69
CA ARG A 319 6.52 11.30 -23.38
C ARG A 319 6.77 10.20 -22.35
N VAL A 320 6.59 8.93 -22.76
CA VAL A 320 6.89 7.76 -21.94
C VAL A 320 8.38 7.70 -21.64
N GLN A 321 9.24 7.83 -22.64
CA GLN A 321 10.69 7.81 -22.48
C GLN A 321 11.22 8.98 -21.65
N PHE A 322 10.59 10.16 -21.75
CA PHE A 322 10.88 11.29 -20.87
C PHE A 322 10.60 10.92 -19.41
N SER A 323 9.42 10.39 -19.12
CA SER A 323 9.02 10.01 -17.75
C SER A 323 9.90 8.90 -17.18
N VAL A 324 10.30 7.89 -17.98
CA VAL A 324 11.28 6.85 -17.57
C VAL A 324 12.62 7.49 -17.16
N LYS A 325 13.14 8.39 -17.97
CA LYS A 325 14.39 9.11 -17.67
C LYS A 325 14.27 9.97 -16.41
N GLN A 326 13.13 10.62 -16.20
CA GLN A 326 12.89 11.44 -15.01
C GLN A 326 12.88 10.58 -13.75
N ILE A 327 12.16 9.46 -13.72
CA ILE A 327 12.16 8.56 -12.54
C ILE A 327 13.57 8.09 -12.20
N ILE A 328 14.39 7.75 -13.20
CA ILE A 328 15.79 7.35 -12.98
C ILE A 328 16.62 8.52 -12.41
N ARG A 329 16.45 9.74 -12.89
CA ARG A 329 17.13 10.93 -12.36
C ARG A 329 16.70 11.25 -10.94
N LEU A 330 15.40 11.24 -10.67
CA LEU A 330 14.84 11.52 -9.36
C LEU A 330 15.29 10.49 -8.30
N SER A 331 15.54 9.24 -8.72
CA SER A 331 16.09 8.23 -7.80
C SER A 331 17.49 8.59 -7.29
N GLN A 332 18.29 9.33 -8.07
CA GLN A 332 19.61 9.78 -7.62
C GLN A 332 19.49 10.86 -6.51
N VAL A 333 18.44 11.68 -6.59
CA VAL A 333 18.11 12.66 -5.53
C VAL A 333 17.56 11.94 -4.30
N ALA A 334 16.64 10.99 -4.47
CA ALA A 334 16.05 10.23 -3.38
C ALA A 334 17.08 9.42 -2.58
N LYS A 335 18.20 9.02 -3.18
CA LYS A 335 19.33 8.34 -2.51
C LYS A 335 20.06 9.18 -1.48
N LEU A 336 19.93 10.49 -1.50
CA LEU A 336 20.52 11.35 -0.49
C LEU A 336 20.06 10.97 0.92
N GLU A 337 18.86 10.36 1.02
CA GLU A 337 18.32 9.79 2.25
C GLU A 337 17.72 8.40 1.97
N VAL A 338 18.32 7.35 2.54
CA VAL A 338 17.95 5.93 2.32
C VAL A 338 16.46 5.65 2.61
N THR A 339 15.87 6.44 3.49
CA THR A 339 14.46 6.31 3.86
C THR A 339 13.51 6.59 2.69
N TYR A 340 13.86 7.51 1.80
CA TYR A 340 12.95 7.95 0.73
C TYR A 340 13.03 7.12 -0.56
N GLU A 341 14.18 6.50 -0.86
CA GLU A 341 14.36 5.72 -2.10
C GLU A 341 13.33 4.60 -2.25
N ARG A 342 12.90 3.99 -1.13
CA ARG A 342 11.90 2.91 -1.13
C ARG A 342 10.53 3.34 -1.66
N HIS A 343 10.19 4.62 -1.50
CA HIS A 343 8.90 5.16 -1.97
C HIS A 343 8.87 5.32 -3.50
N LEU A 344 9.99 5.13 -4.17
CA LEU A 344 10.09 5.07 -5.64
C LEU A 344 9.89 3.65 -6.19
N PHE A 345 9.59 2.65 -5.36
CA PHE A 345 9.38 1.28 -5.85
C PHE A 345 8.28 1.20 -6.92
N GLY A 346 7.07 1.69 -6.63
CA GLY A 346 5.97 1.71 -7.60
C GLY A 346 6.33 2.46 -8.90
N PRO A 347 6.83 3.71 -8.80
CA PRO A 347 7.37 4.42 -9.94
C PRO A 347 8.42 3.67 -10.75
N ALA A 348 9.35 2.99 -10.06
CA ALA A 348 10.41 2.23 -10.72
C ALA A 348 9.89 1.02 -11.49
N ILE A 349 8.83 0.34 -11.00
CA ILE A 349 8.22 -0.78 -11.73
C ILE A 349 7.55 -0.29 -13.02
N LEU A 350 6.77 0.80 -12.94
CA LEU A 350 6.12 1.39 -14.12
C LEU A 350 7.16 1.87 -15.16
N ALA A 351 8.23 2.53 -14.71
CA ALA A 351 9.34 2.91 -15.56
C ALA A 351 10.07 1.68 -16.15
N GLY A 352 10.23 0.63 -15.34
CA GLY A 352 10.88 -0.62 -15.73
C GLY A 352 10.13 -1.37 -16.82
N ALA A 353 8.79 -1.37 -16.75
CA ALA A 353 7.97 -1.94 -17.83
C ALA A 353 8.28 -1.27 -19.17
N CYS A 354 8.56 0.04 -19.17
CA CYS A 354 8.81 0.84 -20.37
C CYS A 354 10.30 1.10 -20.67
N ALA A 355 11.23 0.52 -19.89
CA ALA A 355 12.67 0.71 -20.07
C ALA A 355 13.19 -0.04 -21.30
N ARG A 356 13.73 0.69 -22.27
CA ARG A 356 14.21 0.15 -23.54
C ARG A 356 15.71 -0.08 -23.57
N LEU A 357 16.48 0.85 -22.99
CA LEU A 357 17.93 0.80 -23.00
C LEU A 357 18.43 -0.06 -21.82
N GLU A 358 19.48 -0.83 -22.06
CA GLU A 358 20.12 -1.65 -21.03
C GLU A 358 20.62 -0.83 -19.83
N SER A 359 21.05 0.42 -20.07
CA SER A 359 21.43 1.36 -19.02
C SER A 359 20.23 1.77 -18.13
N GLN A 360 19.04 1.94 -18.74
CA GLN A 360 17.81 2.21 -18.02
C GLN A 360 17.42 0.98 -17.16
N ARG A 361 17.43 -0.21 -17.76
CA ARG A 361 17.12 -1.48 -17.08
C ARG A 361 18.01 -1.71 -15.86
N LYS A 362 19.34 -1.53 -16.03
CA LYS A 362 20.30 -1.60 -14.92
C LYS A 362 20.00 -0.58 -13.81
N SER A 363 19.65 0.65 -14.19
CA SER A 363 19.29 1.69 -13.22
C SER A 363 18.02 1.33 -12.45
N ILE A 364 16.98 0.83 -13.13
CA ILE A 364 15.74 0.37 -12.51
C ILE A 364 15.99 -0.80 -11.57
N LEU A 365 16.73 -1.84 -12.01
CA LEU A 365 17.08 -2.96 -11.12
C LEU A 365 17.80 -2.48 -9.87
N ARG A 366 18.69 -1.50 -9.98
CA ARG A 366 19.38 -0.94 -8.83
C ARG A 366 18.41 -0.25 -7.87
N ILE A 367 17.44 0.53 -8.37
CA ILE A 367 16.42 1.18 -7.53
C ILE A 367 15.60 0.11 -6.80
N VAL A 368 15.19 -0.93 -7.51
CA VAL A 368 14.35 -1.98 -6.98
C VAL A 368 15.13 -2.91 -6.04
N SER A 369 16.39 -3.25 -6.33
CA SER A 369 17.18 -4.25 -5.59
C SER A 369 18.03 -3.68 -4.45
N PHE A 370 18.26 -2.37 -4.39
CA PHE A 370 19.13 -1.73 -3.40
C PHE A 370 18.65 -1.86 -1.95
N GLN A 371 17.43 -2.32 -1.76
CA GLN A 371 16.82 -2.38 -0.43
C GLN A 371 17.25 -3.63 0.34
N ARG A 372 18.24 -3.49 1.24
CA ARG A 372 18.55 -4.50 2.27
C ARG A 372 17.31 -4.91 3.10
N CYS A 373 16.22 -4.15 3.01
CA CYS A 373 14.92 -4.44 3.55
C CYS A 373 13.89 -4.51 2.43
N SER A 374 14.16 -5.30 1.42
CA SER A 374 13.36 -5.49 0.20
C SER A 374 11.93 -6.02 0.44
N ARG A 375 11.58 -6.31 1.68
CA ARG A 375 10.30 -6.91 2.06
C ARG A 375 9.27 -5.91 2.61
N ILE A 376 9.63 -4.61 2.72
CA ILE A 376 8.76 -3.64 3.37
C ILE A 376 8.10 -2.74 2.33
N TRP A 377 7.16 -3.29 1.59
CA TRP A 377 6.27 -2.53 0.74
C TRP A 377 4.95 -3.29 0.53
N VAL A 378 3.98 -2.66 -0.13
CA VAL A 378 2.65 -3.23 -0.43
C VAL A 378 2.72 -4.48 -1.32
N LEU A 379 3.86 -4.70 -2.01
CA LEU A 379 4.07 -5.81 -2.93
C LEU A 379 5.51 -6.33 -2.80
N GLN A 380 5.74 -7.61 -3.12
CA GLN A 380 7.05 -8.25 -2.99
C GLN A 380 7.99 -7.84 -4.14
N ILE A 381 9.11 -7.26 -3.80
CA ILE A 381 10.07 -6.74 -4.78
C ILE A 381 10.59 -7.83 -5.74
N SER A 382 10.91 -9.02 -5.22
CA SER A 382 11.44 -10.14 -6.02
C SER A 382 10.50 -10.57 -7.14
N ASP A 383 9.17 -10.49 -6.92
CA ASP A 383 8.18 -10.81 -7.94
C ASP A 383 8.33 -9.89 -9.14
N PHE A 384 8.46 -8.58 -8.88
CA PHE A 384 8.55 -7.58 -9.94
C PHE A 384 9.89 -7.59 -10.66
N VAL A 385 10.99 -7.89 -9.98
CA VAL A 385 12.28 -8.13 -10.63
C VAL A 385 12.14 -9.27 -11.65
N SER A 386 11.52 -10.37 -11.23
CA SER A 386 11.30 -11.53 -12.09
C SER A 386 10.38 -11.21 -13.28
N ILE A 387 9.30 -10.45 -13.04
CA ILE A 387 8.37 -10.00 -14.08
C ILE A 387 9.08 -9.11 -15.11
N LEU A 388 9.85 -8.12 -14.65
CA LEU A 388 10.59 -7.23 -15.53
C LEU A 388 11.67 -7.97 -16.33
N GLN A 389 12.38 -8.89 -15.72
CA GLN A 389 13.37 -9.72 -16.43
C GLN A 389 12.71 -10.62 -17.49
N HIS A 390 11.54 -11.19 -17.19
CA HIS A 390 10.77 -11.96 -18.17
C HIS A 390 10.34 -11.08 -19.35
N LEU A 391 9.81 -9.89 -19.08
CA LEU A 391 9.43 -8.93 -20.10
C LEU A 391 10.62 -8.54 -21.00
N TRP A 392 11.76 -8.22 -20.39
CA TRP A 392 12.96 -7.76 -21.11
C TRP A 392 13.66 -8.86 -21.92
N ARG A 393 13.53 -10.14 -21.54
CA ARG A 393 14.02 -11.29 -22.30
C ARG A 393 13.02 -11.77 -23.34
N GLY A 394 11.75 -11.41 -23.19
CA GLY A 394 10.65 -11.74 -24.07
C GLY A 394 10.27 -10.57 -25.00
N ALA A 395 9.07 -10.03 -24.82
CA ALA A 395 8.47 -9.03 -25.70
C ALA A 395 9.30 -7.74 -25.86
N ALA A 396 10.07 -7.35 -24.84
CA ALA A 396 10.93 -6.15 -24.88
C ALA A 396 12.40 -6.48 -25.20
N THR A 397 12.71 -7.65 -25.76
CA THR A 397 14.09 -8.03 -26.13
C THR A 397 14.69 -7.00 -27.08
N GLY A 398 15.98 -6.65 -26.90
CA GLY A 398 16.65 -5.66 -27.74
C GLY A 398 16.10 -4.24 -27.63
N GLY A 399 15.19 -3.96 -26.71
CA GLY A 399 14.53 -2.66 -26.59
C GLY A 399 13.32 -2.49 -27.51
N GLU A 400 12.74 -3.60 -27.97
CA GLU A 400 11.50 -3.58 -28.77
C GLU A 400 10.38 -2.82 -28.08
N PRO A 401 9.52 -2.14 -28.85
CA PRO A 401 8.35 -1.45 -28.34
C PRO A 401 7.38 -2.41 -27.65
N ILE A 402 6.90 -2.05 -26.47
CA ILE A 402 5.86 -2.80 -25.77
C ILE A 402 4.62 -1.94 -25.52
N ILE A 403 3.48 -2.59 -25.37
CA ILE A 403 2.25 -2.05 -24.82
C ILE A 403 2.04 -2.59 -23.41
N TRP A 404 1.10 -2.01 -22.66
CA TRP A 404 0.84 -2.43 -21.27
C TRP A 404 0.46 -3.92 -21.14
N ASP A 405 -0.22 -4.47 -22.15
CA ASP A 405 -0.64 -5.89 -22.13
C ASP A 405 0.55 -6.85 -22.25
N ASP A 406 1.69 -6.44 -22.81
CA ASP A 406 2.92 -7.23 -22.80
C ASP A 406 3.48 -7.38 -21.39
N TYR A 407 3.44 -6.30 -20.60
CA TYR A 407 3.79 -6.35 -19.18
C TYR A 407 2.82 -7.26 -18.41
N ILE A 408 1.51 -7.17 -18.65
CA ILE A 408 0.53 -8.02 -17.99
C ILE A 408 0.70 -9.49 -18.38
N ARG A 409 1.05 -9.79 -19.63
CA ARG A 409 1.38 -11.17 -20.06
C ARG A 409 2.60 -11.70 -19.31
N SER A 410 3.65 -10.88 -19.17
CA SER A 410 4.84 -11.27 -18.41
C SER A 410 4.52 -11.49 -16.93
N ARG A 411 3.67 -10.62 -16.32
CA ARG A 411 3.19 -10.81 -14.95
C ARG A 411 2.41 -12.13 -14.82
N ARG A 412 1.50 -12.43 -15.74
CA ARG A 412 0.72 -13.69 -15.70
C ARG A 412 1.61 -14.92 -15.82
N ALA A 413 2.65 -14.86 -16.63
CA ALA A 413 3.58 -15.97 -16.82
C ALA A 413 4.43 -16.24 -15.57
N VAL A 414 4.88 -15.19 -14.89
CA VAL A 414 5.81 -15.28 -13.73
C VAL A 414 5.07 -15.39 -12.40
N LEU A 415 3.99 -14.67 -12.25
CA LEU A 415 3.21 -14.57 -11.03
C LEU A 415 1.72 -14.79 -11.35
N PRO A 416 1.28 -16.04 -11.57
CA PRO A 416 -0.13 -16.33 -11.86
C PRO A 416 -1.00 -15.96 -10.65
N ILE A 417 -2.12 -15.28 -10.92
CA ILE A 417 -3.16 -14.98 -9.94
C ILE A 417 -4.38 -15.78 -10.35
N TYR A 418 -4.77 -16.74 -9.51
CA TYR A 418 -5.95 -17.55 -9.75
C TYR A 418 -7.19 -16.77 -9.28
N GLU A 419 -8.04 -16.45 -10.23
CA GLU A 419 -9.39 -15.93 -9.94
C GLU A 419 -10.24 -17.14 -9.57
N GLN A 420 -10.35 -17.44 -8.26
CA GLN A 420 -11.33 -18.40 -7.73
C GLN A 420 -12.63 -17.68 -7.42
#